data_85bc87390b461e53c44b423a00d1dc81
#
_entry.id   85bc87390b461e53c44b423a00d1dc81
#
_cell.length_a   1.000
_cell.length_b   1.000
_cell.length_c   1.000
_cell.angle_alpha   90.00
_cell.angle_beta   90.00
_cell.angle_gamma   90.00
#
_symmetry.space_group_name_H-M   'P 1'
#
loop_
_entity.id
_entity.type
_entity.pdbx_description
1 polymer ?
#
loop_
_entity_poly.entity_id
_entity_poly.type
_entity_poly.pdbx_seq_one_letter_code
_entity_poly.pdbx_strand_id
1 'polypeptide(L)'
;MNVSIITIGDEILIGQVVDTNSAWIGKKLNESGFTLREILSVSDNLEEIKDAISRSFNKSSVVLVTGGLGPTKDDITKKALCEYFNVESVFHEETFSRITKMFEKRNFPISSSHRDQCYLPANAIVLKNDLGTAPGMWIDHHGKVLVSMPGVPHEMYHLMEERVLPKLKAFYDGPPVKHLTIRTAGVGESVLSDMLSEIESNLPDCVKLAYLPDVGQVRLRFTIKGLPENEMDDILNTLKLSTLQKLGNLVYATED
;
A
#
# COMPACT_ATOMS: atom_id res chain seq x y z
N MET A 1 -1.73 -9.42 -9.57
CA MET A 1 -0.93 -8.31 -10.12
C MET A 1 0.21 -7.96 -9.19
N ASN A 2 1.39 -7.63 -9.76
CA ASN A 2 2.59 -7.35 -9.00
C ASN A 2 2.74 -5.85 -8.71
N VAL A 3 3.02 -5.52 -7.46
CA VAL A 3 3.24 -4.15 -6.97
C VAL A 3 4.60 -4.07 -6.29
N SER A 4 5.35 -2.99 -6.51
CA SER A 4 6.52 -2.59 -5.72
C SER A 4 6.20 -1.31 -4.94
N ILE A 5 6.78 -1.16 -3.75
CA ILE A 5 6.66 0.04 -2.93
C ILE A 5 8.05 0.67 -2.83
N ILE A 6 8.12 1.98 -3.00
CA ILE A 6 9.32 2.78 -2.77
C ILE A 6 8.99 3.79 -1.68
N THR A 7 9.76 3.78 -0.59
CA THR A 7 9.70 4.79 0.46
C THR A 7 10.91 5.70 0.35
N ILE A 8 10.69 7.00 0.34
CA ILE A 8 11.73 8.01 0.17
C ILE A 8 11.85 8.78 1.48
N GLY A 9 13.05 8.82 2.03
CA GLY A 9 13.36 9.56 3.26
C GLY A 9 14.63 9.05 3.92
N ASP A 10 15.58 9.95 4.15
CA ASP A 10 16.84 9.66 4.84
C ASP A 10 16.59 9.19 6.28
N GLU A 11 15.55 9.71 6.95
CA GLU A 11 15.16 9.33 8.31
C GLU A 11 14.79 7.85 8.44
N ILE A 12 14.31 7.23 7.35
CA ILE A 12 14.00 5.80 7.31
C ILE A 12 15.29 5.00 7.22
N LEU A 13 16.23 5.41 6.36
CA LEU A 13 17.49 4.71 6.14
C LEU A 13 18.40 4.73 7.35
N ILE A 14 18.42 5.84 8.11
CA ILE A 14 19.21 5.94 9.35
C ILE A 14 18.48 5.34 10.57
N GLY A 15 17.27 4.80 10.39
CA GLY A 15 16.50 4.15 11.45
C GLY A 15 15.89 5.12 12.48
N GLN A 16 15.80 6.42 12.15
CA GLN A 16 15.15 7.41 13.01
C GLN A 16 13.63 7.24 13.01
N VAL A 17 13.07 6.82 11.88
CA VAL A 17 11.64 6.55 11.70
C VAL A 17 11.45 5.13 11.18
N VAL A 18 10.51 4.41 11.76
CA VAL A 18 10.11 3.09 11.24
C VAL A 18 9.17 3.29 10.04
N ASP A 19 9.44 2.58 8.95
CA ASP A 19 8.57 2.59 7.76
C ASP A 19 7.23 1.87 8.04
N THR A 20 6.32 2.58 8.66
CA THR A 20 4.95 2.11 8.90
C THR A 20 4.07 2.23 7.65
N ASN A 21 4.44 3.12 6.73
CA ASN A 21 3.69 3.35 5.48
C ASN A 21 3.71 2.13 4.58
N SER A 22 4.89 1.59 4.28
CA SER A 22 4.99 0.40 3.42
C SER A 22 4.32 -0.83 4.04
N ALA A 23 4.43 -0.99 5.36
CA ALA A 23 3.76 -2.08 6.07
C ALA A 23 2.23 -1.98 5.92
N TRP A 24 1.67 -0.78 6.10
CA TRP A 24 0.23 -0.54 5.96
C TRP A 24 -0.24 -0.69 4.50
N ILE A 25 0.50 -0.10 3.53
CA ILE A 25 0.20 -0.26 2.09
C ILE A 25 0.24 -1.74 1.70
N GLY A 26 1.26 -2.47 2.14
CA GLY A 26 1.40 -3.90 1.86
C GLY A 26 0.23 -4.73 2.38
N LYS A 27 -0.28 -4.42 3.58
CA LYS A 27 -1.49 -5.02 4.13
C LYS A 27 -2.70 -4.74 3.24
N LYS A 28 -2.95 -3.48 2.90
CA LYS A 28 -4.10 -3.06 2.06
C LYS A 28 -4.06 -3.63 0.65
N LEU A 29 -2.88 -3.70 0.04
CA LEU A 29 -2.69 -4.35 -1.26
C LEU A 29 -3.04 -5.83 -1.20
N ASN A 30 -2.57 -6.54 -0.17
CA ASN A 30 -2.85 -7.95 0.01
C ASN A 30 -4.35 -8.20 0.23
N GLU A 31 -5.01 -7.40 1.07
CA GLU A 31 -6.48 -7.43 1.27
C GLU A 31 -7.25 -7.16 -0.04
N SER A 32 -6.65 -6.42 -0.95
CA SER A 32 -7.24 -6.09 -2.27
C SER A 32 -6.81 -7.02 -3.40
N GLY A 33 -6.11 -8.13 -3.11
CA GLY A 33 -5.72 -9.12 -4.11
C GLY A 33 -4.44 -8.83 -4.89
N PHE A 34 -3.75 -7.75 -4.58
CA PHE A 34 -2.47 -7.42 -5.21
C PHE A 34 -1.31 -8.20 -4.57
N THR A 35 -0.30 -8.51 -5.36
CA THR A 35 0.89 -9.22 -4.87
C THR A 35 2.04 -8.22 -4.72
N LEU A 36 2.44 -7.94 -3.47
CA LEU A 36 3.63 -7.15 -3.18
C LEU A 36 4.89 -7.96 -3.52
N ARG A 37 5.76 -7.40 -4.36
CA ARG A 37 7.02 -8.02 -4.81
C ARG A 37 8.24 -7.56 -4.04
N GLU A 38 8.32 -6.25 -3.76
CA GLU A 38 9.41 -5.69 -3.00
C GLU A 38 9.00 -4.37 -2.34
N ILE A 39 9.70 -4.05 -1.28
CA ILE A 39 9.70 -2.75 -0.63
C ILE A 39 11.14 -2.25 -0.71
N LEU A 40 11.33 -1.02 -1.19
CA LEU A 40 12.60 -0.35 -1.28
C LEU A 40 12.54 0.95 -0.48
N SER A 41 13.50 1.16 0.40
CA SER A 41 13.73 2.48 1.00
C SER A 41 14.95 3.11 0.34
N VAL A 42 14.81 4.35 -0.09
CA VAL A 42 15.88 5.11 -0.76
C VAL A 42 16.02 6.49 -0.12
N SER A 43 17.21 7.07 -0.26
CA SER A 43 17.48 8.41 0.21
C SER A 43 16.77 9.48 -0.64
N ASP A 44 16.73 10.70 -0.11
CA ASP A 44 16.29 11.88 -0.84
C ASP A 44 17.34 12.31 -1.88
N ASN A 45 17.70 11.35 -2.77
CA ASN A 45 18.66 11.50 -3.84
C ASN A 45 18.02 11.24 -5.19
N LEU A 46 18.22 12.17 -6.13
CA LEU A 46 17.58 12.17 -7.45
C LEU A 46 17.86 10.88 -8.25
N GLU A 47 19.13 10.48 -8.31
CA GLU A 47 19.53 9.31 -9.09
C GLU A 47 19.06 8.01 -8.42
N GLU A 48 19.14 7.91 -7.09
CA GLU A 48 18.65 6.75 -6.36
C GLU A 48 17.15 6.54 -6.54
N ILE A 49 16.37 7.63 -6.53
CA ILE A 49 14.91 7.56 -6.78
C ILE A 49 14.63 7.05 -8.20
N LYS A 50 15.32 7.59 -9.22
CA LYS A 50 15.15 7.17 -10.62
C LYS A 50 15.55 5.71 -10.83
N ASP A 51 16.63 5.27 -10.23
CA ASP A 51 17.11 3.88 -10.30
C ASP A 51 16.11 2.93 -9.60
N ALA A 52 15.58 3.32 -8.44
CA ALA A 52 14.58 2.56 -7.73
C ALA A 52 13.29 2.40 -8.56
N ILE A 53 12.84 3.46 -9.21
CA ILE A 53 11.67 3.42 -10.11
C ILE A 53 11.92 2.46 -11.28
N SER A 54 13.07 2.58 -11.94
CA SER A 54 13.46 1.72 -13.06
C SER A 54 13.51 0.24 -12.66
N ARG A 55 14.19 -0.05 -11.53
CA ARG A 55 14.28 -1.40 -10.97
C ARG A 55 12.91 -1.98 -10.63
N SER A 56 12.03 -1.17 -10.01
CA SER A 56 10.70 -1.59 -9.61
C SER A 56 9.81 -1.88 -10.81
N PHE A 57 9.88 -1.08 -11.87
CA PHE A 57 9.15 -1.34 -13.11
C PHE A 57 9.60 -2.60 -13.85
N ASN A 58 10.83 -3.07 -13.65
CA ASN A 58 11.27 -4.35 -14.22
C ASN A 58 10.60 -5.55 -13.54
N LYS A 59 10.12 -5.41 -12.30
CA LYS A 59 9.54 -6.49 -11.51
C LYS A 59 8.02 -6.40 -11.34
N SER A 60 7.47 -5.20 -11.49
CA SER A 60 6.09 -4.90 -11.16
C SER A 60 5.40 -4.07 -12.23
N SER A 61 4.09 -4.24 -12.34
CA SER A 61 3.24 -3.41 -13.21
C SER A 61 2.76 -2.14 -12.51
N VAL A 62 2.83 -2.12 -11.17
CA VAL A 62 2.48 -0.97 -10.34
C VAL A 62 3.65 -0.63 -9.43
N VAL A 63 4.01 0.64 -9.38
CA VAL A 63 5.01 1.19 -8.45
C VAL A 63 4.32 2.25 -7.59
N LEU A 64 4.27 2.01 -6.29
CA LEU A 64 3.76 2.98 -5.32
C LEU A 64 4.94 3.66 -4.64
N VAL A 65 4.96 4.98 -4.69
CA VAL A 65 5.99 5.82 -4.08
C VAL A 65 5.38 6.61 -2.94
N THR A 66 6.04 6.68 -1.79
CA THR A 66 5.62 7.53 -0.67
C THR A 66 6.80 8.30 -0.10
N GLY A 67 6.62 9.60 0.15
CA GLY A 67 7.64 10.52 0.63
C GLY A 67 8.13 11.54 -0.38
N GLY A 68 8.86 12.55 0.07
CA GLY A 68 9.53 13.57 -0.73
C GLY A 68 8.61 14.49 -1.54
N LEU A 69 7.34 14.72 -1.11
CA LEU A 69 6.37 15.61 -1.76
C LEU A 69 6.10 16.90 -0.99
N GLY A 70 6.76 17.12 0.11
CA GLY A 70 6.62 18.32 0.93
C GLY A 70 7.16 19.59 0.27
N PRO A 71 7.18 20.71 1.02
CA PRO A 71 7.61 22.01 0.51
C PRO A 71 9.08 22.31 0.75
N THR A 72 9.86 21.37 1.30
CA THR A 72 11.26 21.59 1.66
C THR A 72 12.19 21.29 0.49
N LYS A 73 13.46 21.69 0.61
CA LYS A 73 14.45 21.48 -0.46
C LYS A 73 14.81 20.01 -0.68
N ASP A 74 14.58 19.21 0.34
CA ASP A 74 14.86 17.77 0.32
C ASP A 74 13.70 17.00 -0.35
N ASP A 75 12.55 17.65 -0.56
CA ASP A 75 11.40 17.06 -1.26
C ASP A 75 11.60 17.04 -2.78
N ILE A 76 12.39 16.11 -3.26
CA ILE A 76 12.82 16.03 -4.66
C ILE A 76 12.05 15.02 -5.52
N THR A 77 11.08 14.30 -4.94
CA THR A 77 10.35 13.25 -5.65
C THR A 77 9.69 13.76 -6.94
N LYS A 78 9.06 14.93 -6.92
CA LYS A 78 8.43 15.52 -8.13
C LYS A 78 9.46 15.77 -9.24
N LYS A 79 10.63 16.27 -8.87
CA LYS A 79 11.73 16.49 -9.80
C LYS A 79 12.23 15.16 -10.39
N ALA A 80 12.42 14.15 -9.54
CA ALA A 80 12.82 12.82 -9.99
C ALA A 80 11.81 12.21 -10.97
N LEU A 81 10.50 12.39 -10.72
CA LEU A 81 9.46 11.93 -11.62
C LEU A 81 9.49 12.68 -12.95
N CYS A 82 9.64 14.03 -12.95
CA CYS A 82 9.78 14.80 -14.18
C CYS A 82 10.96 14.34 -15.04
N GLU A 83 12.14 14.14 -14.42
CA GLU A 83 13.32 13.68 -15.13
C GLU A 83 13.18 12.23 -15.62
N TYR A 84 12.68 11.32 -14.78
CA TYR A 84 12.49 9.91 -15.14
C TYR A 84 11.56 9.73 -16.34
N PHE A 85 10.44 10.45 -16.36
CA PHE A 85 9.46 10.38 -17.44
C PHE A 85 9.75 11.34 -18.59
N ASN A 86 10.81 12.14 -18.48
CA ASN A 86 11.19 13.18 -19.45
C ASN A 86 10.02 14.12 -19.78
N VAL A 87 9.39 14.70 -18.77
CA VAL A 87 8.26 15.61 -18.86
C VAL A 87 8.55 16.90 -18.11
N GLU A 88 7.89 17.98 -18.55
CA GLU A 88 7.97 19.26 -17.86
C GLU A 88 7.17 19.27 -16.57
N SER A 89 7.55 20.16 -15.66
CA SER A 89 6.78 20.47 -14.46
C SER A 89 5.81 21.61 -14.78
N VAL A 90 4.50 21.37 -14.60
CA VAL A 90 3.44 22.33 -14.92
C VAL A 90 2.69 22.74 -13.66
N PHE A 91 2.28 24.02 -13.62
CA PHE A 91 1.51 24.55 -12.50
C PHE A 91 0.07 24.04 -12.53
N HIS A 92 -0.42 23.52 -11.42
CA HIS A 92 -1.77 22.97 -11.29
C HIS A 92 -2.67 23.90 -10.49
N GLU A 93 -3.44 24.72 -11.20
CA GLU A 93 -4.31 25.76 -10.64
C GLU A 93 -5.34 25.25 -9.64
N GLU A 94 -5.93 24.09 -9.90
CA GLU A 94 -6.93 23.49 -9.01
C GLU A 94 -6.33 23.13 -7.65
N THR A 95 -5.12 22.56 -7.63
CA THR A 95 -4.38 22.27 -6.39
C THR A 95 -4.08 23.55 -5.64
N PHE A 96 -3.63 24.59 -6.33
CA PHE A 96 -3.34 25.89 -5.70
C PHE A 96 -4.60 26.51 -5.10
N SER A 97 -5.71 26.53 -5.84
CA SER A 97 -7.00 27.02 -5.35
C SER A 97 -7.47 26.26 -4.09
N ARG A 98 -7.27 24.93 -4.06
CA ARG A 98 -7.60 24.10 -2.90
C ARG A 98 -6.75 24.46 -1.69
N ILE A 99 -5.44 24.58 -1.87
CA ILE A 99 -4.51 24.97 -0.79
C ILE A 99 -4.89 26.36 -0.27
N THR A 100 -5.14 27.31 -1.16
CA THR A 100 -5.57 28.68 -0.81
C THR A 100 -6.79 28.64 0.12
N LYS A 101 -7.85 27.96 -0.31
CA LYS A 101 -9.08 27.84 0.49
C LYS A 101 -8.85 27.15 1.85
N MET A 102 -7.92 26.19 1.91
CA MET A 102 -7.60 25.51 3.17
C MET A 102 -6.89 26.44 4.15
N PHE A 103 -5.98 27.29 3.67
CA PHE A 103 -5.24 28.25 4.49
C PHE A 103 -6.11 29.45 4.92
N GLU A 104 -6.95 29.96 4.00
CA GLU A 104 -7.91 31.02 4.32
C GLU A 104 -8.85 30.63 5.46
N LYS A 105 -9.38 29.39 5.44
CA LYS A 105 -10.24 28.88 6.53
C LYS A 105 -9.56 28.86 7.90
N ARG A 106 -8.22 28.79 7.94
CA ARG A 106 -7.42 28.73 9.14
C ARG A 106 -6.77 30.08 9.49
N ASN A 107 -7.02 31.14 8.70
CA ASN A 107 -6.38 32.44 8.79
C ASN A 107 -4.84 32.39 8.74
N PHE A 108 -4.27 31.46 7.98
CA PHE A 108 -2.84 31.37 7.75
C PHE A 108 -2.46 31.97 6.38
N PRO A 109 -1.31 32.66 6.27
CA PRO A 109 -0.82 33.17 5.00
C PRO A 109 -0.30 32.06 4.10
N ILE A 110 -0.47 32.24 2.81
CA ILE A 110 0.12 31.36 1.79
C ILE A 110 1.55 31.82 1.55
N SER A 111 2.49 30.88 1.53
CA SER A 111 3.89 31.12 1.18
C SER A 111 4.21 30.70 -0.25
N SER A 112 5.38 31.12 -0.75
CA SER A 112 5.89 30.67 -2.06
C SER A 112 6.05 29.16 -2.13
N SER A 113 6.47 28.50 -1.04
CA SER A 113 6.63 27.06 -0.98
C SER A 113 5.32 26.28 -1.21
N HIS A 114 4.16 26.84 -0.80
CA HIS A 114 2.87 26.25 -1.13
C HIS A 114 2.54 26.36 -2.63
N ARG A 115 2.99 27.43 -3.27
CA ARG A 115 2.88 27.58 -4.73
C ARG A 115 3.78 26.59 -5.45
N ASP A 116 5.01 26.38 -4.97
CA ASP A 116 5.98 25.44 -5.54
C ASP A 116 5.49 23.97 -5.43
N GLN A 117 4.72 23.65 -4.40
CA GLN A 117 4.06 22.34 -4.29
C GLN A 117 3.05 22.07 -5.43
N CYS A 118 2.54 23.10 -6.07
CA CYS A 118 1.57 22.97 -7.17
C CYS A 118 2.19 22.72 -8.55
N TYR A 119 3.51 22.73 -8.65
CA TYR A 119 4.20 22.29 -9.87
C TYR A 119 4.31 20.76 -9.88
N LEU A 120 3.68 20.13 -10.86
CA LEU A 120 3.54 18.67 -10.96
C LEU A 120 4.00 18.19 -12.34
N PRO A 121 4.44 16.93 -12.49
CA PRO A 121 4.75 16.34 -13.79
C PRO A 121 3.58 16.47 -14.77
N ALA A 122 3.83 16.95 -16.00
CA ALA A 122 2.79 17.25 -16.98
C ALA A 122 1.92 16.05 -17.38
N ASN A 123 2.43 14.84 -17.22
CA ASN A 123 1.73 13.57 -17.50
C ASN A 123 1.00 12.98 -16.28
N ALA A 124 1.01 13.67 -15.14
CA ALA A 124 0.38 13.18 -13.93
C ALA A 124 -1.13 13.47 -13.90
N ILE A 125 -1.93 12.46 -13.60
CA ILE A 125 -3.30 12.64 -13.15
C ILE A 125 -3.24 12.95 -11.65
N VAL A 126 -3.71 14.12 -11.26
CA VAL A 126 -3.64 14.58 -9.87
C VAL A 126 -4.66 13.85 -9.00
N LEU A 127 -4.20 13.23 -7.94
CA LEU A 127 -5.03 12.64 -6.90
C LEU A 127 -5.20 13.66 -5.78
N LYS A 128 -6.43 14.12 -5.61
CA LYS A 128 -6.75 15.15 -4.62
C LYS A 128 -6.47 14.65 -3.20
N ASN A 129 -5.63 15.37 -2.48
CA ASN A 129 -5.39 15.14 -1.05
C ASN A 129 -6.31 16.06 -0.23
N ASP A 130 -7.28 15.49 0.45
CA ASP A 130 -8.25 16.25 1.26
C ASP A 130 -7.71 16.61 2.66
N LEU A 131 -6.62 15.97 3.10
CA LEU A 131 -6.08 16.10 4.45
C LEU A 131 -4.81 16.97 4.53
N GLY A 132 -4.09 17.14 3.41
CA GLY A 132 -2.84 17.89 3.36
C GLY A 132 -2.67 18.74 2.10
N THR A 133 -1.51 19.39 1.99
CA THR A 133 -1.20 20.29 0.86
C THR A 133 -0.68 19.53 -0.36
N ALA A 134 0.20 18.56 -0.17
CA ALA A 134 0.81 17.80 -1.26
C ALA A 134 -0.20 16.86 -1.90
N PRO A 135 -0.53 17.00 -3.20
CA PRO A 135 -1.40 16.07 -3.90
C PRO A 135 -0.70 14.74 -4.15
N GLY A 136 -1.47 13.66 -4.29
CA GLY A 136 -0.97 12.46 -4.91
C GLY A 136 -0.91 12.60 -6.44
N MET A 137 -0.17 11.73 -7.08
CA MET A 137 0.01 11.72 -8.54
C MET A 137 -0.10 10.30 -9.06
N TRP A 138 -0.88 10.14 -10.14
CA TRP A 138 -0.99 8.88 -10.88
C TRP A 138 -0.41 9.10 -12.26
N ILE A 139 0.55 8.27 -12.66
CA ILE A 139 1.23 8.36 -13.95
C ILE A 139 1.11 7.02 -14.67
N ASP A 140 0.47 7.04 -15.84
CA ASP A 140 0.42 5.89 -16.73
C ASP A 140 1.72 5.82 -17.56
N HIS A 141 2.32 4.65 -17.65
CA HIS A 141 3.56 4.43 -18.37
C HIS A 141 3.59 3.07 -19.06
N HIS A 142 3.32 3.04 -20.37
CA HIS A 142 3.36 1.85 -21.21
C HIS A 142 2.59 0.63 -20.63
N GLY A 143 1.36 0.85 -20.16
CA GLY A 143 0.53 -0.18 -19.54
C GLY A 143 0.92 -0.54 -18.10
N LYS A 144 1.87 0.20 -17.51
CA LYS A 144 2.22 0.16 -16.10
C LYS A 144 1.83 1.48 -15.42
N VAL A 145 1.80 1.49 -14.10
CA VAL A 145 1.37 2.65 -13.32
C VAL A 145 2.40 3.00 -12.25
N LEU A 146 2.71 4.28 -12.12
CA LEU A 146 3.35 4.83 -10.95
C LEU A 146 2.35 5.71 -10.19
N VAL A 147 2.27 5.52 -8.88
CA VAL A 147 1.50 6.39 -7.98
C VAL A 147 2.44 6.97 -6.94
N SER A 148 2.48 8.29 -6.82
CA SER A 148 3.24 8.96 -5.78
C SER A 148 2.30 9.60 -4.76
N MET A 149 2.60 9.42 -3.47
CA MET A 149 1.80 9.86 -2.34
C MET A 149 2.67 10.56 -1.29
N PRO A 150 2.09 11.45 -0.46
CA PRO A 150 2.80 12.04 0.67
C PRO A 150 3.38 11.01 1.63
N GLY A 151 4.46 11.38 2.34
CA GLY A 151 5.03 10.56 3.41
C GLY A 151 4.23 10.59 4.72
N VAL A 152 3.40 11.61 4.93
CA VAL A 152 2.59 11.77 6.15
C VAL A 152 1.54 10.64 6.22
N PRO A 153 1.56 9.78 7.25
CA PRO A 153 0.78 8.54 7.26
C PRO A 153 -0.71 8.72 7.04
N HIS A 154 -1.37 9.62 7.76
CA HIS A 154 -2.82 9.82 7.66
C HIS A 154 -3.26 10.36 6.28
N GLU A 155 -2.43 11.19 5.63
CA GLU A 155 -2.66 11.67 4.26
C GLU A 155 -2.53 10.52 3.25
N MET A 156 -1.48 9.72 3.39
CA MET A 156 -1.19 8.57 2.54
C MET A 156 -2.27 7.50 2.66
N TYR A 157 -2.73 7.19 3.89
CA TYR A 157 -3.80 6.22 4.12
C TYR A 157 -5.09 6.64 3.42
N HIS A 158 -5.48 7.91 3.60
CA HIS A 158 -6.67 8.46 2.96
C HIS A 158 -6.58 8.42 1.43
N LEU A 159 -5.45 8.86 0.86
CA LEU A 159 -5.22 8.77 -0.59
C LEU A 159 -5.27 7.34 -1.11
N MET A 160 -4.66 6.42 -0.39
CA MET A 160 -4.63 5.01 -0.77
C MET A 160 -6.04 4.41 -0.80
N GLU A 161 -6.84 4.62 0.26
CA GLU A 161 -8.18 4.05 0.38
C GLU A 161 -9.18 4.70 -0.57
N GLU A 162 -9.19 6.04 -0.65
CA GLU A 162 -10.23 6.78 -1.37
C GLU A 162 -9.92 6.99 -2.85
N ARG A 163 -8.66 6.93 -3.27
CA ARG A 163 -8.25 7.28 -4.63
C ARG A 163 -7.47 6.17 -5.32
N VAL A 164 -6.44 5.63 -4.68
CA VAL A 164 -5.49 4.73 -5.32
C VAL A 164 -6.08 3.32 -5.48
N LEU A 165 -6.53 2.70 -4.40
CA LEU A 165 -7.07 1.33 -4.44
C LEU A 165 -8.29 1.19 -5.37
N PRO A 166 -9.30 2.08 -5.33
CA PRO A 166 -10.42 2.01 -6.28
C PRO A 166 -9.96 2.13 -7.73
N LYS A 167 -9.02 3.06 -8.00
CA LYS A 167 -8.49 3.27 -9.35
C LYS A 167 -7.63 2.09 -9.80
N LEU A 168 -6.83 1.49 -8.93
CA LEU A 168 -6.07 0.26 -9.22
C LEU A 168 -6.99 -0.91 -9.54
N LYS A 169 -8.05 -1.10 -8.77
CA LYS A 169 -9.05 -2.16 -9.02
C LYS A 169 -9.76 -1.97 -10.36
N ALA A 170 -10.08 -0.73 -10.74
CA ALA A 170 -10.69 -0.42 -12.03
C ALA A 170 -9.71 -0.55 -13.21
N PHE A 171 -8.43 -0.23 -12.98
CA PHE A 171 -7.39 -0.30 -14.01
C PHE A 171 -6.95 -1.74 -14.30
N TYR A 172 -7.02 -2.59 -13.29
CA TYR A 172 -6.58 -3.98 -13.36
C TYR A 172 -7.66 -4.93 -12.87
N ASP A 173 -8.36 -5.52 -13.80
CA ASP A 173 -9.36 -6.56 -13.54
C ASP A 173 -8.64 -7.84 -13.08
N GLY A 174 -8.41 -7.96 -11.79
CA GLY A 174 -7.77 -9.11 -11.15
C GLY A 174 -8.78 -10.03 -10.49
N PRO A 175 -8.48 -11.33 -10.35
CA PRO A 175 -9.37 -12.25 -9.65
C PRO A 175 -9.60 -11.78 -8.21
N PRO A 176 -10.83 -11.91 -7.69
CA PRO A 176 -11.14 -11.56 -6.32
C PRO A 176 -10.30 -12.40 -5.35
N VAL A 177 -9.96 -11.81 -4.21
CA VAL A 177 -9.21 -12.46 -3.12
C VAL A 177 -9.94 -12.19 -1.82
N LYS A 178 -10.08 -13.24 -1.00
CA LYS A 178 -10.62 -13.13 0.35
C LYS A 178 -9.65 -13.72 1.37
N HIS A 179 -9.76 -13.24 2.58
CA HIS A 179 -8.94 -13.69 3.70
C HIS A 179 -9.84 -14.03 4.89
N LEU A 180 -9.46 -15.06 5.61
CA LEU A 180 -9.99 -15.38 6.94
C LEU A 180 -8.80 -15.40 7.90
N THR A 181 -8.86 -14.60 8.95
CA THR A 181 -7.85 -14.58 10.00
C THR A 181 -8.41 -15.14 11.29
N ILE A 182 -7.76 -16.17 11.86
CA ILE A 182 -8.09 -16.76 13.14
C ILE A 182 -6.94 -16.46 14.10
N ARG A 183 -7.25 -15.82 15.22
CA ARG A 183 -6.26 -15.46 16.24
C ARG A 183 -6.24 -16.47 17.34
N THR A 184 -5.06 -17.00 17.63
CA THR A 184 -4.84 -18.02 18.67
C THR A 184 -3.83 -17.54 19.71
N ALA A 185 -3.96 -18.02 20.93
CA ALA A 185 -3.03 -17.75 22.03
C ALA A 185 -2.77 -19.03 22.86
N GLY A 186 -1.64 -19.01 23.59
CA GLY A 186 -1.32 -20.07 24.54
C GLY A 186 -0.48 -21.22 23.98
N VAL A 187 -0.29 -21.29 22.66
CA VAL A 187 0.57 -22.30 22.01
C VAL A 187 1.41 -21.68 20.90
N GLY A 188 2.56 -22.30 20.62
CA GLY A 188 3.45 -21.86 19.55
C GLY A 188 3.05 -22.38 18.17
N GLU A 189 3.71 -21.83 17.14
CA GLU A 189 3.45 -22.13 15.72
C GLU A 189 3.57 -23.64 15.41
N SER A 190 4.60 -24.32 15.90
CA SER A 190 4.83 -25.76 15.66
C SER A 190 3.67 -26.61 16.16
N VAL A 191 3.17 -26.32 17.36
CA VAL A 191 2.04 -27.06 17.95
C VAL A 191 0.76 -26.83 17.14
N LEU A 192 0.52 -25.60 16.69
CA LEU A 192 -0.63 -25.30 15.84
C LEU A 192 -0.53 -25.99 14.47
N SER A 193 0.67 -26.02 13.88
CA SER A 193 0.91 -26.74 12.61
C SER A 193 0.62 -28.23 12.75
N ASP A 194 1.09 -28.87 13.84
CA ASP A 194 0.78 -30.29 14.11
C ASP A 194 -0.73 -30.51 14.27
N MET A 195 -1.41 -29.65 15.05
CA MET A 195 -2.86 -29.75 15.25
C MET A 195 -3.66 -29.56 13.95
N LEU A 196 -3.18 -28.71 13.03
CA LEU A 196 -3.87 -28.36 11.78
C LEU A 196 -3.40 -29.18 10.57
N SER A 197 -2.47 -30.11 10.73
CA SER A 197 -1.85 -30.89 9.65
C SER A 197 -2.87 -31.58 8.72
N GLU A 198 -3.95 -32.11 9.28
CA GLU A 198 -5.06 -32.72 8.54
C GLU A 198 -5.83 -31.68 7.69
N ILE A 199 -6.12 -30.51 8.27
CA ILE A 199 -6.79 -29.42 7.54
C ILE A 199 -5.87 -28.90 6.43
N GLU A 200 -4.59 -28.69 6.75
CA GLU A 200 -3.60 -28.18 5.81
C GLU A 200 -3.37 -29.14 4.63
N SER A 201 -3.32 -30.44 4.87
CA SER A 201 -3.16 -31.47 3.85
C SER A 201 -4.38 -31.59 2.92
N ASN A 202 -5.54 -31.17 3.33
CA ASN A 202 -6.79 -31.21 2.58
C ASN A 202 -7.22 -29.83 2.04
N LEU A 203 -6.34 -28.81 2.11
CA LEU A 203 -6.66 -27.50 1.53
C LEU A 203 -6.81 -27.58 0.01
N PRO A 204 -7.85 -26.94 -0.56
CA PRO A 204 -7.94 -26.76 -2.01
C PRO A 204 -6.75 -25.97 -2.56
N ASP A 205 -6.33 -26.19 -3.79
CA ASP A 205 -5.21 -25.52 -4.44
C ASP A 205 -5.36 -23.98 -4.48
N CYS A 206 -6.61 -23.50 -4.46
CA CYS A 206 -6.93 -22.07 -4.43
C CYS A 206 -6.76 -21.43 -3.05
N VAL A 207 -6.53 -22.22 -1.99
CA VAL A 207 -6.37 -21.74 -0.61
C VAL A 207 -4.94 -21.89 -0.13
N LYS A 208 -4.43 -20.86 0.56
CA LYS A 208 -3.15 -20.91 1.27
C LYS A 208 -3.36 -20.59 2.75
N LEU A 209 -2.74 -21.39 3.62
CA LEU A 209 -2.64 -21.12 5.06
C LEU A 209 -1.26 -20.51 5.35
N ALA A 210 -1.25 -19.45 6.17
CA ALA A 210 -0.03 -18.86 6.72
C ALA A 210 -0.13 -18.76 8.24
N TYR A 211 0.94 -19.15 8.91
CA TYR A 211 1.15 -18.96 10.35
C TYR A 211 1.91 -17.65 10.54
N LEU A 212 1.38 -16.75 11.34
CA LEU A 212 1.93 -15.42 11.57
C LEU A 212 2.16 -15.25 13.08
N PRO A 213 3.32 -15.71 13.60
CA PRO A 213 3.63 -15.63 15.02
C PRO A 213 3.84 -14.19 15.48
N ASP A 214 3.43 -13.94 16.71
CA ASP A 214 3.65 -12.71 17.46
C ASP A 214 3.86 -13.07 18.95
N VAL A 215 4.22 -12.11 19.80
CA VAL A 215 4.47 -12.37 21.20
C VAL A 215 3.22 -12.93 21.88
N GLY A 216 3.30 -14.20 22.33
CA GLY A 216 2.21 -14.89 23.03
C GLY A 216 1.00 -15.30 22.18
N GLN A 217 1.04 -15.10 20.87
CA GLN A 217 -0.05 -15.42 19.97
C GLN A 217 0.43 -15.85 18.58
N VAL A 218 -0.43 -16.56 17.85
CA VAL A 218 -0.22 -16.87 16.43
C VAL A 218 -1.51 -16.54 15.67
N ARG A 219 -1.39 -15.83 14.57
CA ARG A 219 -2.49 -15.59 13.64
C ARG A 219 -2.42 -16.60 12.52
N LEU A 220 -3.50 -17.34 12.31
CA LEU A 220 -3.70 -18.23 11.18
C LEU A 220 -4.44 -17.45 10.10
N ARG A 221 -3.85 -17.33 8.90
CA ARG A 221 -4.50 -16.62 7.80
C ARG A 221 -4.69 -17.53 6.60
N PHE A 222 -5.96 -17.86 6.35
CA PHE A 222 -6.36 -18.49 5.10
C PHE A 222 -6.55 -17.42 4.04
N THR A 223 -5.96 -17.63 2.87
CA THR A 223 -6.09 -16.75 1.70
C THR A 223 -6.64 -17.56 0.54
N ILE A 224 -7.76 -17.16 -0.01
CA ILE A 224 -8.41 -17.78 -1.17
C ILE A 224 -8.49 -16.79 -2.32
N LYS A 225 -8.28 -17.27 -3.56
CA LYS A 225 -8.31 -16.44 -4.76
C LYS A 225 -8.76 -17.21 -5.99
N GLY A 226 -9.30 -16.45 -6.96
CA GLY A 226 -9.56 -16.97 -8.31
C GLY A 226 -10.87 -17.71 -8.46
N LEU A 227 -11.80 -17.63 -7.51
CA LEU A 227 -13.15 -18.16 -7.55
C LEU A 227 -14.18 -17.03 -7.45
N PRO A 228 -15.46 -17.28 -7.83
CA PRO A 228 -16.56 -16.39 -7.50
C PRO A 228 -16.67 -16.13 -6.00
N GLU A 229 -17.12 -14.93 -5.60
CA GLU A 229 -17.14 -14.52 -4.19
C GLU A 229 -17.95 -15.46 -3.30
N ASN A 230 -19.13 -15.92 -3.75
CA ASN A 230 -19.98 -16.87 -3.03
C ASN A 230 -19.28 -18.21 -2.77
N GLU A 231 -18.57 -18.74 -3.75
CA GLU A 231 -17.81 -19.99 -3.56
C GLU A 231 -16.64 -19.81 -2.57
N MET A 232 -15.97 -18.66 -2.62
CA MET A 232 -14.92 -18.34 -1.66
C MET A 232 -15.48 -18.25 -0.23
N ASP A 233 -16.65 -17.65 -0.05
CA ASP A 233 -17.31 -17.54 1.26
C ASP A 233 -17.65 -18.92 1.83
N ASP A 234 -18.21 -19.81 1.02
CA ASP A 234 -18.55 -21.17 1.44
C ASP A 234 -17.32 -21.97 1.87
N ILE A 235 -16.22 -21.89 1.10
CA ILE A 235 -14.95 -22.56 1.45
C ILE A 235 -14.38 -21.97 2.74
N LEU A 236 -14.30 -20.63 2.86
CA LEU A 236 -13.75 -20.00 4.06
C LEU A 236 -14.61 -20.29 5.31
N ASN A 237 -15.92 -20.32 5.20
CA ASN A 237 -16.81 -20.69 6.28
C ASN A 237 -16.59 -22.15 6.74
N THR A 238 -16.41 -23.07 5.80
CA THR A 238 -16.09 -24.47 6.11
C THR A 238 -14.75 -24.58 6.83
N LEU A 239 -13.72 -23.89 6.36
CA LEU A 239 -12.39 -23.85 6.99
C LEU A 239 -12.44 -23.18 8.38
N LYS A 240 -13.25 -22.13 8.53
CA LYS A 240 -13.47 -21.46 9.82
C LYS A 240 -14.04 -22.45 10.83
N LEU A 241 -15.13 -23.12 10.49
CA LEU A 241 -15.79 -24.08 11.38
C LEU A 241 -14.89 -25.24 11.78
N SER A 242 -14.21 -25.87 10.79
CA SER A 242 -13.30 -27.00 11.07
C SER A 242 -12.10 -26.57 11.94
N THR A 243 -11.53 -25.38 11.69
CA THR A 243 -10.42 -24.84 12.48
C THR A 243 -10.86 -24.52 13.91
N LEU A 244 -12.03 -23.87 14.08
CA LEU A 244 -12.59 -23.58 15.40
C LEU A 244 -12.88 -24.85 16.20
N GLN A 245 -13.42 -25.88 15.55
CA GLN A 245 -13.65 -27.17 16.19
C GLN A 245 -12.35 -27.85 16.66
N LYS A 246 -11.29 -27.77 15.84
CA LYS A 246 -9.99 -28.40 16.14
C LYS A 246 -9.22 -27.67 17.24
N LEU A 247 -9.25 -26.34 17.24
CA LEU A 247 -8.46 -25.51 18.16
C LEU A 247 -9.19 -25.12 19.45
N GLY A 248 -10.52 -25.11 19.44
CA GLY A 248 -11.34 -24.84 20.63
C GLY A 248 -10.95 -23.54 21.36
N ASN A 249 -10.64 -23.68 22.64
CA ASN A 249 -10.32 -22.55 23.53
C ASN A 249 -9.00 -21.81 23.20
N LEU A 250 -8.22 -22.32 22.28
CA LEU A 250 -7.00 -21.62 21.82
C LEU A 250 -7.35 -20.42 20.93
N VAL A 251 -8.53 -20.39 20.34
CA VAL A 251 -9.02 -19.27 19.51
C VAL A 251 -9.69 -18.22 20.37
N TYR A 252 -9.28 -16.96 20.23
CA TYR A 252 -9.89 -15.85 20.95
C TYR A 252 -10.56 -14.82 20.04
N ALA A 253 -10.27 -14.81 18.73
CA ALA A 253 -10.92 -13.93 17.75
C ALA A 253 -10.85 -14.50 16.33
N THR A 254 -11.82 -14.07 15.50
CA THR A 254 -11.83 -14.31 14.05
C THR A 254 -12.10 -13.01 13.33
N GLU A 255 -11.40 -12.74 12.20
CA GLU A 255 -11.55 -11.57 11.36
C GLU A 255 -11.69 -12.05 9.90
N ASP A 256 -12.66 -11.53 9.21
CA ASP A 256 -12.94 -11.81 7.80
C ASP A 256 -12.40 -10.69 6.92
#